data_fd56d1d167da2aacd1c95a301ede3c8f
#
_entry.id   fd56d1d167da2aacd1c95a301ede3c8f
#
_cell.length_a   1.000
_cell.length_b   1.000
_cell.length_c   1.000
_cell.angle_alpha   90.00
_cell.angle_beta   90.00
_cell.angle_gamma   90.00
#
_symmetry.space_group_name_H-M   'P 1'
#
loop_
_entity.id
_entity.type
_entity.pdbx_description
1 polymer ?
#
loop_
_entity_poly.entity_id
_entity_poly.type
_entity_poly.pdbx_seq_one_letter_code
_entity_poly.pdbx_strand_id
1 'polypeptide(L)'
;LVVVTADHSHTLNFVGYPVRGNPILGKVRGQGGEDDTPGDLARDQTGMTFTTLSYANGPGYTGASNRQPAGPKKFLHAPSSVEPAEGRPDLSHVDTEHPDYLQEALVPLKSESHGGEDVGIWAIGPGSDAFRGTLEQNTIYHVIVQAAPKLRARLCAAGTCDANGVPVELPKPGNFEKK
;
A
#
# COMPACT_ATOMS: atom_id res chain seq x y z
N LEU A 1 23.06 -6.97 11.21
CA LEU A 1 21.76 -6.31 11.14
C LEU A 1 21.07 -6.65 9.80
N VAL A 2 19.84 -7.16 9.85
CA VAL A 2 18.96 -7.30 8.71
C VAL A 2 17.74 -6.42 8.96
N VAL A 3 17.36 -5.61 7.99
CA VAL A 3 16.19 -4.72 8.05
C VAL A 3 15.33 -4.96 6.83
N VAL A 4 14.03 -5.10 7.02
CA VAL A 4 13.04 -5.24 5.95
C VAL A 4 11.98 -4.18 6.14
N THR A 5 11.77 -3.38 5.14
CA THR A 5 10.73 -2.33 5.10
C THR A 5 10.32 -2.06 3.65
N ALA A 6 9.32 -1.23 3.45
CA ALA A 6 9.02 -0.62 2.17
C ALA A 6 9.50 0.84 2.14
N ASP A 7 9.69 1.39 0.97
CA ASP A 7 10.05 2.79 0.74
C ASP A 7 8.83 3.73 0.91
N HIS A 8 7.62 3.23 0.64
CA HIS A 8 6.35 3.91 0.79
C HIS A 8 5.20 2.91 0.74
N SER A 9 3.99 3.34 1.02
CA SER A 9 2.79 2.54 0.82
C SER A 9 2.25 2.68 -0.63
N HIS A 10 1.22 1.88 -0.95
CA HIS A 10 0.59 1.83 -2.29
C HIS A 10 -0.91 2.11 -2.24
N THR A 11 -1.38 2.91 -1.30
CA THR A 11 -2.80 3.25 -1.16
C THR A 11 -3.74 2.05 -1.04
N LEU A 12 -3.21 0.89 -0.68
CA LEU A 12 -3.94 -0.37 -0.51
C LEU A 12 -4.78 -0.35 0.75
N ASN A 13 -6.06 -0.74 0.62
CA ASN A 13 -6.98 -0.84 1.73
C ASN A 13 -7.55 -2.25 1.84
N PHE A 14 -7.76 -2.70 3.08
CA PHE A 14 -8.57 -3.88 3.39
C PHE A 14 -9.97 -3.42 3.76
N VAL A 15 -10.98 -4.02 3.12
CA VAL A 15 -12.37 -3.58 3.24
C VAL A 15 -13.25 -4.72 3.75
N GLY A 16 -14.19 -4.39 4.63
CA GLY A 16 -15.16 -5.31 5.19
C GLY A 16 -14.65 -6.15 6.35
N TYR A 17 -15.49 -7.09 6.79
CA TYR A 17 -15.20 -8.08 7.84
C TYR A 17 -15.43 -9.49 7.31
N PRO A 18 -14.51 -10.00 6.47
CA PRO A 18 -14.69 -11.32 5.90
C PRO A 18 -14.54 -12.41 6.95
N VAL A 19 -15.22 -13.54 6.73
CA VAL A 19 -14.99 -14.76 7.50
C VAL A 19 -13.54 -15.22 7.37
N ARG A 20 -13.03 -15.90 8.39
CA ARG A 20 -11.68 -16.48 8.35
C ARG A 20 -11.56 -17.44 7.16
N GLY A 21 -10.49 -17.29 6.38
CA GLY A 21 -10.23 -18.07 5.17
C GLY A 21 -10.85 -17.50 3.89
N ASN A 22 -11.48 -16.34 3.95
CA ASN A 22 -11.87 -15.62 2.75
C ASN A 22 -10.67 -15.33 1.87
N PRO A 23 -10.72 -15.60 0.55
CA PRO A 23 -9.62 -15.24 -0.34
C PRO A 23 -9.34 -13.75 -0.31
N ILE A 24 -8.06 -13.35 -0.23
CA ILE A 24 -7.67 -11.93 -0.15
C ILE A 24 -8.10 -11.16 -1.40
N LEU A 25 -8.01 -11.76 -2.58
CA LEU A 25 -8.45 -11.14 -3.84
C LEU A 25 -9.94 -11.34 -4.11
N GLY A 26 -10.62 -12.07 -3.23
CA GLY A 26 -12.03 -12.42 -3.39
C GLY A 26 -12.97 -11.31 -2.93
N LYS A 27 -14.23 -11.52 -3.25
CA LYS A 27 -15.34 -10.73 -2.69
C LYS A 27 -15.49 -11.03 -1.21
N VAL A 28 -15.88 -10.02 -0.43
CA VAL A 28 -16.11 -10.18 1.00
C VAL A 28 -17.28 -11.14 1.24
N ARG A 29 -17.02 -12.18 2.04
CA ARG A 29 -18.06 -13.03 2.61
C ARG A 29 -18.21 -12.67 4.09
N GLY A 30 -19.41 -12.24 4.45
CA GLY A 30 -19.71 -11.72 5.77
C GLY A 30 -19.64 -12.78 6.87
N GLN A 31 -19.47 -12.33 8.10
CA GLN A 31 -19.55 -13.19 9.28
C GLN A 31 -21.00 -13.53 9.67
N GLY A 32 -21.97 -12.94 8.99
CA GLY A 32 -23.37 -12.95 9.34
C GLY A 32 -23.71 -11.80 10.29
N GLY A 33 -24.73 -11.04 9.97
CA GLY A 33 -25.36 -10.05 10.83
C GLY A 33 -26.78 -10.51 11.18
N GLU A 34 -27.61 -9.59 11.65
CA GLU A 34 -29.02 -9.92 11.96
C GLU A 34 -29.78 -10.44 10.73
N ASP A 35 -29.38 -10.00 9.51
CA ASP A 35 -30.03 -10.34 8.25
C ASP A 35 -29.17 -11.18 7.29
N ASP A 36 -27.90 -11.49 7.65
CA ASP A 36 -26.94 -12.18 6.78
C ASP A 36 -26.60 -13.58 7.27
N THR A 37 -26.59 -14.55 6.37
CA THR A 37 -26.03 -15.87 6.63
C THR A 37 -24.51 -15.84 6.62
N PRO A 38 -23.82 -16.44 7.62
CA PRO A 38 -22.38 -16.52 7.61
C PRO A 38 -21.82 -17.14 6.31
N GLY A 39 -20.90 -16.45 5.66
CA GLY A 39 -20.29 -16.88 4.40
C GLY A 39 -21.01 -16.41 3.13
N ASP A 40 -22.17 -15.75 3.24
CA ASP A 40 -22.79 -15.09 2.10
C ASP A 40 -21.98 -13.84 1.67
N LEU A 41 -22.15 -13.45 0.41
CA LEU A 41 -21.52 -12.25 -0.12
C LEU A 41 -22.06 -11.01 0.59
N ALA A 42 -21.17 -10.27 1.23
CA ALA A 42 -21.49 -8.97 1.81
C ALA A 42 -21.89 -7.98 0.71
N ARG A 43 -22.84 -7.10 1.03
CA ARG A 43 -23.37 -6.11 0.11
C ARG A 43 -23.28 -4.72 0.71
N ASP A 44 -23.04 -3.72 -0.14
CA ASP A 44 -23.13 -2.33 0.25
C ASP A 44 -24.59 -1.86 0.33
N GLN A 45 -24.81 -0.60 0.69
CA GLN A 45 -26.17 -0.04 0.82
C GLN A 45 -26.95 0.01 -0.50
N THR A 46 -26.29 -0.17 -1.64
CA THR A 46 -26.92 -0.26 -2.95
C THR A 46 -27.18 -1.71 -3.38
N GLY A 47 -26.88 -2.68 -2.52
CA GLY A 47 -27.05 -4.11 -2.79
C GLY A 47 -25.92 -4.74 -3.61
N MET A 48 -24.82 -4.02 -3.86
CA MET A 48 -23.70 -4.50 -4.67
C MET A 48 -22.64 -5.17 -3.81
N THR A 49 -22.08 -6.27 -4.31
CA THR A 49 -20.95 -6.94 -3.68
C THR A 49 -19.65 -6.14 -3.87
N PHE A 50 -18.68 -6.35 -2.99
CA PHE A 50 -17.38 -5.67 -3.03
C PHE A 50 -16.24 -6.61 -2.67
N THR A 51 -15.02 -6.25 -3.08
CA THR A 51 -13.81 -7.04 -2.84
C THR A 51 -13.17 -6.73 -1.49
N THR A 52 -12.40 -7.67 -0.96
CA THR A 52 -11.61 -7.50 0.27
C THR A 52 -10.54 -6.42 0.11
N LEU A 53 -9.93 -6.33 -1.07
CA LEU A 53 -8.94 -5.32 -1.40
C LEU A 53 -9.54 -4.20 -2.23
N SER A 54 -9.11 -2.98 -1.97
CA SER A 54 -9.36 -1.81 -2.80
C SER A 54 -8.16 -0.86 -2.75
N TYR A 55 -8.16 0.15 -3.63
CA TYR A 55 -7.12 1.18 -3.69
C TYR A 55 -7.75 2.57 -3.62
N ALA A 56 -7.05 3.53 -3.05
CA ALA A 56 -7.52 4.92 -3.08
C ALA A 56 -7.44 5.50 -4.50
N ASN A 57 -6.53 5.03 -5.33
CA ASN A 57 -6.43 5.44 -6.74
C ASN A 57 -5.86 4.32 -7.60
N GLY A 58 -6.05 4.42 -8.92
CA GLY A 58 -5.45 3.46 -9.85
C GLY A 58 -6.30 3.14 -11.06
N PRO A 59 -5.83 2.21 -11.89
CA PRO A 59 -6.50 1.83 -13.14
C PRO A 59 -7.75 0.96 -12.91
N GLY A 60 -7.94 0.44 -11.70
CA GLY A 60 -9.12 -0.36 -11.33
C GLY A 60 -10.36 0.48 -11.05
N TYR A 61 -10.33 1.79 -11.26
CA TYR A 61 -11.50 2.64 -11.12
C TYR A 61 -12.63 2.14 -12.01
N THR A 62 -13.72 1.75 -11.39
CA THR A 62 -14.93 1.26 -12.08
C THR A 62 -15.95 2.37 -12.27
N GLY A 63 -15.66 3.55 -11.73
CA GLY A 63 -16.59 4.66 -11.70
C GLY A 63 -17.70 4.47 -10.67
N ALA A 64 -18.50 5.49 -10.54
CA ALA A 64 -19.77 5.39 -9.90
C ALA A 64 -20.86 5.07 -10.94
N SER A 65 -20.57 4.38 -12.05
CA SER A 65 -21.47 4.16 -13.17
C SER A 65 -21.64 2.69 -13.49
N ASN A 66 -22.89 2.28 -13.69
CA ASN A 66 -23.24 0.97 -14.23
C ASN A 66 -22.81 0.79 -15.70
N ARG A 67 -22.36 1.85 -16.38
CA ARG A 67 -21.83 1.79 -17.76
C ARG A 67 -20.38 1.36 -17.83
N GLN A 68 -19.67 1.32 -16.70
CA GLN A 68 -18.30 0.83 -16.68
C GLN A 68 -18.28 -0.67 -16.45
N PRO A 69 -17.59 -1.45 -17.31
CA PRO A 69 -17.58 -2.89 -17.17
C PRO A 69 -16.84 -3.29 -15.89
N ALA A 70 -17.49 -4.12 -15.08
CA ALA A 70 -16.80 -4.90 -14.07
C ALA A 70 -16.12 -6.11 -14.73
N GLY A 71 -15.20 -6.75 -14.00
CA GLY A 71 -14.52 -7.95 -14.45
C GLY A 71 -13.07 -7.71 -14.86
N PRO A 72 -12.44 -8.72 -15.49
CA PRO A 72 -11.05 -8.64 -15.89
C PRO A 72 -10.76 -7.45 -16.78
N LYS A 73 -9.73 -6.70 -16.43
CA LYS A 73 -9.28 -5.52 -17.17
C LYS A 73 -7.82 -5.65 -17.53
N LYS A 74 -7.51 -5.46 -18.81
CA LYS A 74 -6.12 -5.46 -19.23
C LYS A 74 -5.42 -4.18 -18.77
N PHE A 75 -4.13 -4.29 -18.51
CA PHE A 75 -3.28 -3.24 -17.95
C PHE A 75 -3.36 -1.88 -18.67
N LEU A 76 -3.68 -1.85 -19.94
CA LEU A 76 -3.83 -0.63 -20.73
C LEU A 76 -5.28 -0.15 -20.86
N HIS A 77 -6.13 -0.55 -19.93
CA HIS A 77 -7.48 -0.05 -19.88
C HIS A 77 -7.47 1.47 -19.68
N ALA A 78 -7.85 2.21 -20.71
CA ALA A 78 -8.03 3.65 -20.57
C ALA A 78 -9.15 3.91 -19.56
N PRO A 79 -8.99 4.85 -18.61
CA PRO A 79 -10.10 5.32 -17.81
C PRO A 79 -11.20 5.74 -18.79
N SER A 80 -12.31 5.07 -18.77
CA SER A 80 -13.45 5.45 -19.61
C SER A 80 -13.88 6.86 -19.20
N SER A 81 -14.42 7.59 -20.15
CA SER A 81 -15.04 8.88 -19.89
C SER A 81 -16.02 8.76 -18.72
N VAL A 82 -15.81 9.58 -17.71
CA VAL A 82 -16.63 9.58 -16.49
C VAL A 82 -18.00 10.16 -16.86
N GLU A 83 -18.89 9.32 -17.30
CA GLU A 83 -20.31 9.70 -17.32
C GLU A 83 -20.85 9.66 -15.89
N PRO A 84 -21.72 10.58 -15.50
CA PRO A 84 -22.38 10.54 -14.20
C PRO A 84 -23.06 9.20 -13.97
N ALA A 85 -22.89 8.68 -12.81
CA ALA A 85 -23.06 7.30 -12.49
C ALA A 85 -24.34 6.97 -11.77
N GLU A 86 -24.90 5.84 -12.07
CA GLU A 86 -26.01 5.24 -11.33
C GLU A 86 -25.53 4.05 -10.48
N GLY A 87 -24.44 4.23 -9.72
CA GLY A 87 -23.96 3.22 -8.79
C GLY A 87 -22.77 2.39 -9.29
N ARG A 88 -22.28 1.50 -8.42
CA ARG A 88 -21.16 0.61 -8.66
C ARG A 88 -21.57 -0.56 -9.56
N PRO A 89 -20.66 -1.15 -10.33
CA PRO A 89 -20.96 -2.35 -11.10
C PRO A 89 -21.25 -3.55 -10.19
N ASP A 90 -22.14 -4.42 -10.61
CA ASP A 90 -22.43 -5.68 -9.92
C ASP A 90 -21.29 -6.69 -10.15
N LEU A 91 -20.61 -7.07 -9.07
CA LEU A 91 -19.52 -8.05 -9.08
C LEU A 91 -20.01 -9.48 -8.82
N SER A 92 -21.31 -9.74 -8.65
CA SER A 92 -21.82 -11.05 -8.24
C SER A 92 -21.33 -12.20 -9.13
N HIS A 93 -21.20 -11.95 -10.42
CA HIS A 93 -20.77 -12.93 -11.43
C HIS A 93 -19.37 -12.66 -11.97
N VAL A 94 -18.60 -11.77 -11.35
CA VAL A 94 -17.25 -11.42 -11.77
C VAL A 94 -16.24 -12.26 -10.99
N ASP A 95 -15.28 -12.85 -11.68
CA ASP A 95 -14.12 -13.50 -11.05
C ASP A 95 -13.09 -12.44 -10.66
N THR A 96 -13.12 -12.05 -9.38
CA THR A 96 -12.20 -11.03 -8.82
C THR A 96 -10.83 -11.60 -8.46
N GLU A 97 -10.65 -12.92 -8.50
CA GLU A 97 -9.39 -13.62 -8.27
C GLU A 97 -8.62 -13.87 -9.59
N HIS A 98 -9.24 -13.56 -10.73
CA HIS A 98 -8.59 -13.69 -12.03
C HIS A 98 -7.34 -12.78 -12.12
N PRO A 99 -6.20 -13.25 -12.67
CA PRO A 99 -4.96 -12.46 -12.75
C PRO A 99 -5.10 -11.11 -13.47
N ASP A 100 -6.02 -11.00 -14.43
CA ASP A 100 -6.27 -9.75 -15.16
C ASP A 100 -7.30 -8.84 -14.49
N TYR A 101 -7.86 -9.24 -13.35
CA TYR A 101 -8.78 -8.38 -12.61
C TYR A 101 -8.01 -7.27 -11.90
N LEU A 102 -8.39 -6.03 -12.14
CA LEU A 102 -7.87 -4.87 -11.40
C LEU A 102 -8.82 -4.56 -10.24
N GLN A 103 -8.31 -4.67 -9.04
CA GLN A 103 -9.07 -4.34 -7.83
C GLN A 103 -9.59 -2.91 -7.89
N GLU A 104 -10.77 -2.68 -7.34
CA GLU A 104 -11.46 -1.40 -7.41
C GLU A 104 -10.59 -0.27 -6.84
N ALA A 105 -10.61 0.88 -7.50
CA ALA A 105 -9.96 2.11 -7.05
C ALA A 105 -10.96 3.27 -6.99
N LEU A 106 -10.75 4.18 -6.03
CA LEU A 106 -11.64 5.32 -5.83
C LEU A 106 -11.38 6.45 -6.85
N VAL A 107 -10.11 6.74 -7.14
CA VAL A 107 -9.72 7.82 -8.06
C VAL A 107 -9.12 7.22 -9.34
N PRO A 108 -9.59 7.64 -10.53
CA PRO A 108 -9.10 7.09 -11.80
C PRO A 108 -7.70 7.64 -12.14
N LEU A 109 -6.71 6.77 -12.12
CA LEU A 109 -5.36 7.06 -12.61
C LEU A 109 -4.91 5.96 -13.59
N LYS A 110 -3.93 6.27 -14.44
CA LYS A 110 -3.34 5.29 -15.38
C LYS A 110 -2.57 4.18 -14.66
N SER A 111 -2.01 4.51 -13.52
CA SER A 111 -1.35 3.59 -12.59
C SER A 111 -1.66 4.03 -11.16
N GLU A 112 -1.54 3.13 -10.22
CA GLU A 112 -1.58 3.49 -8.81
C GLU A 112 -0.43 4.45 -8.50
N SER A 113 -0.68 5.46 -7.67
CA SER A 113 0.33 6.35 -7.12
C SER A 113 0.75 5.87 -5.73
N HIS A 114 1.90 6.37 -5.26
CA HIS A 114 2.39 6.02 -3.93
C HIS A 114 1.51 6.64 -2.84
N GLY A 115 1.40 5.94 -1.70
CA GLY A 115 0.71 6.43 -0.52
C GLY A 115 1.68 6.98 0.52
N GLY A 116 1.20 7.90 1.34
CA GLY A 116 1.96 8.51 2.44
C GLY A 116 1.71 7.88 3.80
N GLU A 117 1.07 6.71 3.85
CA GLU A 117 0.83 5.99 5.08
C GLU A 117 2.12 5.37 5.62
N ASP A 118 2.19 5.20 6.93
CA ASP A 118 3.29 4.47 7.58
C ASP A 118 3.41 3.05 7.02
N VAL A 119 4.64 2.61 6.85
CA VAL A 119 4.95 1.23 6.45
C VAL A 119 5.63 0.47 7.57
N GLY A 120 5.41 -0.84 7.63
CA GLY A 120 6.03 -1.69 8.63
C GLY A 120 7.54 -1.80 8.42
N ILE A 121 8.27 -1.86 9.54
CA ILE A 121 9.70 -2.15 9.56
C ILE A 121 9.98 -3.31 10.51
N TRP A 122 10.75 -4.27 10.04
CA TRP A 122 11.18 -5.44 10.80
C TRP A 122 12.70 -5.52 10.79
N ALA A 123 13.29 -5.80 11.95
CA ALA A 123 14.74 -5.89 12.06
C ALA A 123 15.17 -7.01 12.99
N ILE A 124 16.32 -7.61 12.71
CA ILE A 124 16.98 -8.61 13.54
C ILE A 124 18.51 -8.43 13.51
N GLY A 125 19.15 -8.73 14.62
CA GLY A 125 20.61 -8.67 14.77
C GLY A 125 21.08 -7.40 15.44
N PRO A 126 22.40 -7.12 15.43
CA PRO A 126 22.99 -5.97 16.15
C PRO A 126 22.35 -4.65 15.73
N GLY A 127 21.87 -3.88 16.73
CA GLY A 127 21.21 -2.59 16.50
C GLY A 127 19.73 -2.66 16.18
N SER A 128 19.12 -3.85 16.07
CA SER A 128 17.69 -4.00 15.79
C SER A 128 16.79 -3.43 16.87
N ASP A 129 17.27 -3.32 18.09
CA ASP A 129 16.52 -2.74 19.23
C ASP A 129 16.14 -1.26 19.03
N ALA A 130 16.84 -0.56 18.11
CA ALA A 130 16.52 0.82 17.78
C ALA A 130 15.25 0.98 16.93
N PHE A 131 14.77 -0.10 16.29
CA PHE A 131 13.57 -0.07 15.48
C PHE A 131 12.35 -0.39 16.33
N ARG A 132 11.82 0.61 17.03
CA ARG A 132 10.66 0.49 17.91
C ARG A 132 9.73 1.69 17.76
N GLY A 133 8.43 1.44 17.76
CA GLY A 133 7.43 2.49 17.60
C GLY A 133 7.44 3.10 16.20
N THR A 134 6.98 4.33 16.07
CA THR A 134 7.01 5.10 14.82
C THR A 134 8.29 5.91 14.76
N LEU A 135 9.01 5.79 13.65
CA LEU A 135 10.30 6.42 13.42
C LEU A 135 10.30 7.16 12.09
N GLU A 136 11.02 8.27 12.03
CA GLU A 136 11.32 8.94 10.77
C GLU A 136 12.22 8.06 9.90
N GLN A 137 11.97 8.04 8.60
CA GLN A 137 12.68 7.20 7.63
C GLN A 137 14.21 7.37 7.68
N ASN A 138 14.71 8.59 7.88
CA ASN A 138 16.14 8.88 7.98
C ASN A 138 16.82 8.19 9.18
N THR A 139 16.09 7.80 10.21
CA THR A 139 16.61 7.07 11.37
C THR A 139 17.24 5.74 10.95
N ILE A 140 16.74 5.12 9.89
CA ILE A 140 17.27 3.85 9.34
C ILE A 140 18.76 3.98 9.02
N TYR A 141 19.17 5.08 8.38
CA TYR A 141 20.57 5.37 8.08
C TYR A 141 21.43 5.38 9.35
N HIS A 142 20.98 6.09 10.38
CA HIS A 142 21.73 6.22 11.63
C HIS A 142 21.88 4.88 12.34
N VAL A 143 20.84 4.07 12.37
CA VAL A 143 20.90 2.72 12.96
C VAL A 143 21.87 1.82 12.19
N ILE A 144 21.84 1.85 10.86
CA ILE A 144 22.77 1.07 10.02
C ILE A 144 24.21 1.46 10.31
N VAL A 145 24.51 2.76 10.36
CA VAL A 145 25.86 3.26 10.64
C VAL A 145 26.32 2.87 12.04
N GLN A 146 25.45 2.97 13.04
CA GLN A 146 25.78 2.57 14.41
C GLN A 146 26.02 1.06 14.53
N ALA A 147 25.27 0.25 13.83
CA ALA A 147 25.43 -1.20 13.80
C ALA A 147 26.67 -1.68 13.02
N ALA A 148 27.30 -0.80 12.24
CA ALA A 148 28.45 -1.10 11.39
C ALA A 148 29.71 -0.28 11.79
N PRO A 149 30.47 -0.68 12.82
CA PRO A 149 31.60 0.12 13.38
C PRO A 149 32.65 0.53 12.35
N LYS A 150 32.94 -0.32 11.37
CA LYS A 150 33.89 -0.01 10.28
C LYS A 150 33.38 1.10 9.37
N LEU A 151 32.09 1.12 9.08
CA LEU A 151 31.46 2.18 8.30
C LEU A 151 31.48 3.50 9.08
N ARG A 152 31.04 3.45 10.32
CA ARG A 152 31.09 4.61 11.23
C ARG A 152 32.51 5.22 11.32
N ALA A 153 33.52 4.39 11.53
CA ALA A 153 34.89 4.87 11.61
C ALA A 153 35.35 5.57 10.31
N ARG A 154 34.96 5.06 9.13
CA ARG A 154 35.28 5.70 7.85
C ARG A 154 34.58 7.05 7.67
N LEU A 155 33.30 7.12 8.04
CA LEU A 155 32.54 8.37 7.96
C LEU A 155 33.13 9.43 8.90
N CYS A 156 33.47 9.07 10.12
CA CYS A 156 34.13 9.99 11.07
C CYS A 156 35.52 10.44 10.59
N ALA A 157 36.31 9.56 10.02
CA ALA A 157 37.60 9.90 9.43
C ALA A 157 37.48 10.87 8.24
N ALA A 158 36.35 10.86 7.55
CA ALA A 158 36.02 11.81 6.48
C ALA A 158 35.50 13.17 6.98
N GLY A 159 35.44 13.37 8.32
CA GLY A 159 34.99 14.63 8.91
C GLY A 159 33.49 14.85 8.95
N THR A 160 32.68 13.79 8.76
CA THR A 160 31.22 13.86 8.71
C THR A 160 30.54 13.63 10.06
N CYS A 161 31.31 13.44 11.13
CA CYS A 161 30.79 13.14 12.46
C CYS A 161 30.78 14.36 13.38
N ASP A 162 29.83 14.38 14.30
CA ASP A 162 29.81 15.31 15.43
C ASP A 162 30.84 14.93 16.51
N ALA A 163 30.88 15.71 17.59
CA ALA A 163 31.78 15.49 18.73
C ALA A 163 31.54 14.13 19.44
N ASN A 164 30.39 13.51 19.26
CA ASN A 164 30.00 12.21 19.82
C ASN A 164 30.33 11.05 18.87
N GLY A 165 30.90 11.34 17.71
CA GLY A 165 31.20 10.36 16.69
C GLY A 165 29.95 9.83 16.00
N VAL A 166 28.90 10.64 15.86
CA VAL A 166 27.70 10.35 15.11
C VAL A 166 27.81 11.03 13.74
N PRO A 167 27.68 10.29 12.63
CA PRO A 167 27.64 10.89 11.30
C PRO A 167 26.43 11.80 11.14
N VAL A 168 26.67 13.09 10.93
CA VAL A 168 25.64 14.14 10.86
C VAL A 168 25.81 15.05 9.64
N GLU A 169 26.55 14.61 8.65
CA GLU A 169 26.71 15.42 7.44
C GLU A 169 25.36 15.64 6.77
N LEU A 170 24.98 16.90 6.63
CA LEU A 170 23.85 17.28 5.80
C LEU A 170 24.29 17.22 4.33
N PRO A 171 23.44 16.65 3.45
CA PRO A 171 23.71 16.67 2.03
C PRO A 171 23.85 18.13 1.54
N LYS A 172 24.85 18.39 0.73
CA LYS A 172 25.03 19.71 0.12
C LYS A 172 23.91 19.95 -0.88
N PRO A 173 23.39 21.19 -0.99
CA PRO A 173 22.30 21.49 -1.93
C PRO A 173 22.56 21.02 -3.38
N GLY A 174 23.80 21.15 -3.88
CA GLY A 174 24.18 20.67 -5.22
C GLY A 174 24.09 19.15 -5.42
N ASN A 175 23.94 18.36 -4.37
CA ASN A 175 23.73 16.90 -4.49
C ASN A 175 22.34 16.55 -5.01
N PHE A 176 21.41 17.51 -4.97
CA PHE A 176 20.03 17.35 -5.47
C PHE A 176 19.81 17.98 -6.84
N GLU A 177 20.81 18.64 -7.40
CA GLU A 177 20.69 19.15 -8.78
C GLU A 177 20.73 17.97 -9.75
N LYS A 178 19.63 17.79 -10.46
CA LYS A 178 19.56 16.78 -11.53
C LYS A 178 20.56 17.15 -12.61
N LYS A 179 21.50 16.26 -12.89
CA LYS A 179 22.33 16.34 -14.10
C LYS A 179 21.51 16.03 -15.34
#